data_a47ca374ba5e37736e2a6f3cce2781f3
#
_entry.id   a47ca374ba5e37736e2a6f3cce2781f3
#
_cell.length_a   1.000
_cell.length_b   1.000
_cell.length_c   1.000
_cell.angle_alpha   90.00
_cell.angle_beta   90.00
_cell.angle_gamma   90.00
#
_symmetry.space_group_name_H-M   'P 1'
#
loop_
_entity.id
_entity.type
_entity.pdbx_description
1 polymer ?
#
loop_
_entity_poly.entity_id
_entity_poly.type
_entity_poly.pdbx_seq_one_letter_code
_entity_poly.pdbx_strand_id
1 'polypeptide(L)'
;MSHGPKVITGIGLALTLSSHLLAQGLVTQRNLSLALAKTIAEATLAECKSKGFNTAAAVVDRAGQVLVILRDEQGTAQLAEMARRKAYTARMFRTTTMEFQKRTASDPTLLPQRDVADILALGGGVPIQVGTDTIGGVGSSGSSQEIDEGCAKAGLAKVAELLK
;
A
#
# COMPACT_ATOMS: atom_id res chain seq x y z
N MET A 1 -86.77 26.21 7.86
CA MET A 1 -85.43 26.73 7.84
C MET A 1 -84.47 25.65 8.35
N SER A 2 -83.86 24.95 7.44
CA SER A 2 -83.04 23.78 7.77
C SER A 2 -81.57 24.18 7.51
N HIS A 3 -80.76 24.08 8.56
CA HIS A 3 -79.28 24.26 8.48
C HIS A 3 -78.64 22.89 8.46
N GLY A 4 -78.16 22.51 7.31
CA GLY A 4 -77.33 21.29 7.18
C GLY A 4 -75.86 21.48 7.69
N PRO A 5 -75.32 20.46 8.25
CA PRO A 5 -73.93 20.53 8.75
C PRO A 5 -72.88 20.54 7.61
N LYS A 6 -71.91 21.45 7.71
CA LYS A 6 -70.73 21.51 6.84
C LYS A 6 -69.72 20.47 7.27
N VAL A 7 -69.47 19.51 6.42
CA VAL A 7 -68.36 18.53 6.58
C VAL A 7 -67.06 19.22 6.17
N ILE A 8 -66.12 19.41 7.08
CA ILE A 8 -64.79 19.88 6.79
C ILE A 8 -63.91 18.64 6.57
N THR A 9 -63.56 18.40 5.30
CA THR A 9 -62.63 17.33 4.93
C THR A 9 -61.19 17.81 5.17
N GLY A 10 -60.62 17.37 6.28
CA GLY A 10 -59.21 17.64 6.57
C GLY A 10 -58.30 16.77 5.68
N ILE A 11 -57.54 17.40 4.78
CA ILE A 11 -56.48 16.73 4.02
C ILE A 11 -55.28 16.56 4.94
N GLY A 12 -55.08 15.36 5.45
CA GLY A 12 -53.88 14.97 6.21
C GLY A 12 -52.68 14.87 5.29
N LEU A 13 -51.76 15.84 5.38
CA LEU A 13 -50.47 15.79 4.71
C LEU A 13 -49.57 14.77 5.43
N ALA A 14 -49.49 13.56 4.91
CA ALA A 14 -48.60 12.54 5.40
C ALA A 14 -47.15 12.93 5.02
N LEU A 15 -46.39 13.49 5.96
CA LEU A 15 -44.93 13.64 5.83
C LEU A 15 -44.32 12.24 5.87
N THR A 16 -43.94 11.71 4.72
CA THR A 16 -43.07 10.55 4.63
C THR A 16 -41.67 10.99 5.02
N LEU A 17 -41.26 10.76 6.26
CA LEU A 17 -39.84 10.80 6.66
C LEU A 17 -39.14 9.67 5.92
N SER A 18 -38.52 10.00 4.80
CA SER A 18 -37.54 9.12 4.16
C SER A 18 -36.34 9.00 5.10
N SER A 19 -36.32 7.94 5.90
CA SER A 19 -35.14 7.54 6.66
C SER A 19 -34.05 7.16 5.66
N HIS A 20 -33.18 8.10 5.29
CA HIS A 20 -31.91 7.76 4.67
C HIS A 20 -31.14 6.97 5.71
N LEU A 21 -31.30 5.66 5.74
CA LEU A 21 -30.32 4.77 6.37
C LEU A 21 -29.00 5.03 5.62
N LEU A 22 -28.18 5.93 6.16
CA LEU A 22 -26.80 6.02 5.77
C LEU A 22 -26.23 4.63 5.95
N ALA A 23 -25.85 4.01 4.86
CA ALA A 23 -25.20 2.71 4.88
C ALA A 23 -23.86 2.87 5.63
N GLN A 24 -23.94 2.88 6.95
CA GLN A 24 -22.78 2.79 7.83
C GLN A 24 -22.33 1.34 7.75
N GLY A 25 -21.32 1.11 6.94
CA GLY A 25 -21.02 -0.25 7.08
C GLY A 25 -19.80 -0.75 6.32
N LEU A 26 -19.89 -1.14 5.11
CA LEU A 26 -18.82 -1.83 4.43
C LEU A 26 -18.01 -0.87 3.55
N VAL A 27 -16.70 -0.84 3.75
CA VAL A 27 -15.76 -0.10 2.89
C VAL A 27 -15.15 -1.06 1.88
N THR A 28 -15.35 -0.79 0.61
CA THR A 28 -14.67 -1.53 -0.46
C THR A 28 -13.30 -0.90 -0.70
N GLN A 29 -12.24 -1.72 -0.64
CA GLN A 29 -10.87 -1.29 -0.87
C GLN A 29 -10.19 -2.16 -1.93
N ARG A 30 -9.34 -1.54 -2.74
CA ARG A 30 -8.45 -2.27 -3.63
C ARG A 30 -7.32 -2.89 -2.80
N ASN A 31 -7.05 -4.16 -3.03
CA ASN A 31 -5.95 -4.88 -2.41
C ASN A 31 -5.18 -5.66 -3.46
N LEU A 32 -3.90 -5.94 -3.16
CA LEU A 32 -3.09 -6.84 -3.98
C LEU A 32 -3.60 -8.28 -3.84
N SER A 33 -3.73 -8.98 -4.98
CA SER A 33 -3.86 -10.44 -4.94
C SER A 33 -2.50 -11.07 -4.63
N LEU A 34 -2.52 -12.26 -4.05
CA LEU A 34 -1.30 -13.04 -3.83
C LEU A 34 -0.56 -13.32 -5.17
N ALA A 35 -1.31 -13.59 -6.24
CA ALA A 35 -0.73 -13.83 -7.56
C ALA A 35 0.06 -12.62 -8.06
N LEU A 36 -0.53 -11.41 -7.95
CA LEU A 36 0.15 -10.17 -8.34
C LEU A 36 1.39 -9.90 -7.47
N ALA A 37 1.26 -10.09 -6.15
CA ALA A 37 2.37 -9.92 -5.21
C ALA A 37 3.54 -10.88 -5.53
N LYS A 38 3.25 -12.14 -5.88
CA LYS A 38 4.27 -13.11 -6.31
C LYS A 38 4.99 -12.65 -7.57
N THR A 39 4.25 -12.24 -8.60
CA THR A 39 4.85 -11.75 -9.85
C THR A 39 5.79 -10.56 -9.60
N ILE A 40 5.39 -9.62 -8.73
CA ILE A 40 6.24 -8.47 -8.35
C ILE A 40 7.51 -8.94 -7.63
N ALA A 41 7.38 -9.82 -6.63
CA ALA A 41 8.52 -10.31 -5.86
C ALA A 41 9.51 -11.11 -6.71
N GLU A 42 9.00 -12.02 -7.55
CA GLU A 42 9.80 -12.85 -8.48
C GLU A 42 10.55 -11.96 -9.49
N ALA A 43 9.88 -10.99 -10.11
CA ALA A 43 10.50 -10.07 -11.04
C ALA A 43 11.55 -9.16 -10.37
N THR A 44 11.29 -8.70 -9.13
CA THR A 44 12.26 -7.93 -8.33
C THR A 44 13.53 -8.74 -8.07
N LEU A 45 13.36 -10.00 -7.63
CA LEU A 45 14.48 -10.90 -7.35
C LEU A 45 15.27 -11.21 -8.62
N ALA A 46 14.59 -11.54 -9.73
CA ALA A 46 15.19 -11.84 -11.02
C ALA A 46 16.01 -10.67 -11.57
N GLU A 47 15.50 -9.44 -11.44
CA GLU A 47 16.23 -8.24 -11.87
C GLU A 47 17.54 -8.06 -11.10
N CYS A 48 17.53 -8.23 -9.77
CA CYS A 48 18.75 -8.17 -8.97
C CYS A 48 19.73 -9.29 -9.32
N LYS A 49 19.21 -10.52 -9.53
CA LYS A 49 20.01 -11.69 -9.93
C LYS A 49 20.70 -11.47 -11.27
N SER A 50 20.01 -10.87 -12.26
CA SER A 50 20.59 -10.54 -13.57
C SER A 50 21.77 -9.58 -13.49
N LYS A 51 21.83 -8.78 -12.42
CA LYS A 51 22.92 -7.85 -12.09
C LYS A 51 24.03 -8.48 -11.23
N GLY A 52 23.91 -9.77 -10.92
CA GLY A 52 24.91 -10.50 -10.13
C GLY A 52 24.74 -10.37 -8.61
N PHE A 53 23.57 -9.94 -8.12
CA PHE A 53 23.31 -9.78 -6.69
C PHE A 53 22.37 -10.87 -6.15
N ASN A 54 22.72 -11.41 -4.98
CA ASN A 54 21.90 -12.36 -4.24
C ASN A 54 21.11 -11.58 -3.18
N THR A 55 19.83 -11.31 -3.48
CA THR A 55 18.97 -10.41 -2.70
C THR A 55 17.78 -11.12 -2.09
N ALA A 56 17.00 -10.39 -1.33
CA ALA A 56 15.64 -10.74 -0.96
C ALA A 56 14.66 -9.70 -1.49
N ALA A 57 13.46 -10.15 -1.84
CA ALA A 57 12.34 -9.32 -2.23
C ALA A 57 11.15 -9.59 -1.31
N ALA A 58 10.46 -8.54 -0.86
CA ALA A 58 9.25 -8.67 -0.06
C ALA A 58 8.14 -7.78 -0.62
N VAL A 59 6.91 -8.28 -0.58
CA VAL A 59 5.71 -7.50 -0.92
C VAL A 59 4.75 -7.51 0.26
N VAL A 60 4.32 -6.30 0.64
CA VAL A 60 3.29 -6.10 1.67
C VAL A 60 2.02 -5.53 1.04
N ASP A 61 0.89 -5.84 1.67
CA ASP A 61 -0.43 -5.37 1.26
C ASP A 61 -0.73 -3.93 1.73
N ARG A 62 -1.98 -3.50 1.55
CA ARG A 62 -2.48 -2.20 1.99
C ARG A 62 -2.32 -1.96 3.50
N ALA A 63 -2.46 -2.99 4.32
CA ALA A 63 -2.30 -2.91 5.77
C ALA A 63 -0.83 -2.98 6.22
N GLY A 64 0.11 -3.19 5.29
CA GLY A 64 1.52 -3.42 5.59
C GLY A 64 1.83 -4.86 5.99
N GLN A 65 0.86 -5.78 5.83
CA GLN A 65 1.06 -7.19 6.12
C GLN A 65 1.77 -7.89 4.96
N VAL A 66 2.63 -8.83 5.29
CA VAL A 66 3.39 -9.59 4.29
C VAL A 66 2.47 -10.48 3.47
N LEU A 67 2.54 -10.34 2.15
CA LEU A 67 1.96 -11.28 1.19
C LEU A 67 3.00 -12.29 0.69
N VAL A 68 4.21 -11.83 0.39
CA VAL A 68 5.29 -12.66 -0.16
C VAL A 68 6.64 -12.17 0.35
N ILE A 69 7.51 -13.10 0.71
CA ILE A 69 8.96 -12.89 0.86
C ILE A 69 9.67 -13.97 0.07
N LEU A 70 10.56 -13.57 -0.80
CA LEU A 70 11.49 -14.44 -1.51
C LEU A 70 12.92 -14.03 -1.17
N ARG A 71 13.79 -14.99 -0.98
CA ARG A 71 15.21 -14.77 -0.75
C ARG A 71 16.02 -15.72 -1.62
N ASP A 72 17.03 -15.19 -2.30
CA ASP A 72 18.02 -16.00 -2.99
C ASP A 72 18.70 -16.94 -1.97
N GLU A 73 18.94 -18.18 -2.36
CA GLU A 73 19.55 -19.19 -1.48
C GLU A 73 20.95 -18.79 -0.97
N GLN A 74 21.65 -17.95 -1.73
CA GLN A 74 22.98 -17.41 -1.37
C GLN A 74 22.89 -16.08 -0.61
N GLY A 75 21.71 -15.47 -0.50
CA GLY A 75 21.48 -14.28 0.29
C GLY A 75 21.51 -14.59 1.80
N THR A 76 22.00 -13.66 2.62
CA THR A 76 21.98 -13.83 4.06
C THR A 76 20.56 -13.72 4.64
N ALA A 77 20.31 -14.35 5.80
CA ALA A 77 18.97 -14.42 6.39
C ALA A 77 18.35 -13.03 6.68
N GLN A 78 19.18 -12.07 7.13
CA GLN A 78 18.71 -10.72 7.45
C GLN A 78 18.15 -9.95 6.25
N LEU A 79 18.51 -10.31 5.00
CA LEU A 79 18.04 -9.61 3.82
C LEU A 79 16.52 -9.71 3.65
N ALA A 80 15.92 -10.84 4.05
CA ALA A 80 14.48 -11.02 4.03
C ALA A 80 13.77 -10.02 4.95
N GLU A 81 14.28 -9.83 6.16
CA GLU A 81 13.75 -8.87 7.12
C GLU A 81 13.97 -7.43 6.67
N MET A 82 15.14 -7.11 6.12
CA MET A 82 15.42 -5.78 5.58
C MET A 82 14.49 -5.46 4.40
N ALA A 83 14.27 -6.41 3.48
CA ALA A 83 13.34 -6.24 2.35
C ALA A 83 11.90 -6.00 2.84
N ARG A 84 11.46 -6.78 3.84
CA ARG A 84 10.14 -6.60 4.48
C ARG A 84 9.98 -5.20 5.06
N ARG A 85 10.94 -4.73 5.85
CA ARG A 85 10.88 -3.39 6.47
C ARG A 85 10.94 -2.27 5.45
N LYS A 86 11.73 -2.42 4.37
CA LYS A 86 11.74 -1.46 3.26
C LYS A 86 10.37 -1.41 2.56
N ALA A 87 9.75 -2.57 2.28
CA ALA A 87 8.40 -2.64 1.71
C ALA A 87 7.36 -1.96 2.62
N TYR A 88 7.41 -2.27 3.92
CA TYR A 88 6.54 -1.66 4.93
C TYR A 88 6.70 -0.14 4.99
N THR A 89 7.94 0.35 5.08
CA THR A 89 8.25 1.79 5.12
C THR A 89 7.70 2.50 3.89
N ALA A 90 7.92 1.96 2.69
CA ALA A 90 7.44 2.54 1.45
C ALA A 90 5.89 2.59 1.42
N ARG A 91 5.21 1.53 1.90
CA ARG A 91 3.76 1.50 2.02
C ARG A 91 3.24 2.55 3.00
N MET A 92 3.83 2.65 4.19
CA MET A 92 3.35 3.52 5.26
C MET A 92 3.54 5.01 4.94
N PHE A 93 4.68 5.37 4.38
CA PHE A 93 4.99 6.76 4.04
C PHE A 93 4.67 7.13 2.58
N ARG A 94 4.17 6.20 1.76
CA ARG A 94 3.71 6.41 0.37
C ARG A 94 4.77 7.06 -0.53
N THR A 95 6.02 6.73 -0.28
CA THR A 95 7.19 7.23 -1.01
C THR A 95 8.27 6.15 -1.07
N THR A 96 9.27 6.30 -1.92
CA THR A 96 10.39 5.36 -1.89
C THR A 96 11.16 5.52 -0.58
N THR A 97 11.79 4.43 -0.13
CA THR A 97 12.57 4.50 1.12
C THR A 97 13.82 5.34 0.98
N MET A 98 14.34 5.53 -0.22
CA MET A 98 15.43 6.46 -0.50
C MET A 98 14.98 7.92 -0.29
N GLU A 99 13.82 8.29 -0.79
CA GLU A 99 13.27 9.63 -0.60
C GLU A 99 12.85 9.87 0.86
N PHE A 100 12.31 8.84 1.54
CA PHE A 100 12.06 8.87 2.97
C PHE A 100 13.33 9.11 3.77
N GLN A 101 14.42 8.39 3.45
CA GLN A 101 15.73 8.57 4.08
C GLN A 101 16.23 10.00 3.92
N LYS A 102 16.21 10.52 2.68
CA LYS A 102 16.65 11.88 2.36
C LYS A 102 15.84 12.94 3.12
N ARG A 103 14.51 12.85 3.07
CA ARG A 103 13.61 13.79 3.75
C ARG A 103 13.85 13.81 5.25
N THR A 104 13.94 12.64 5.89
CA THR A 104 14.13 12.55 7.35
C THR A 104 15.56 12.85 7.78
N ALA A 105 16.55 12.87 6.87
CA ALA A 105 17.91 13.30 7.17
C ALA A 105 18.05 14.84 7.07
N SER A 106 17.29 15.48 6.18
CA SER A 106 17.37 16.92 5.95
C SER A 106 16.53 17.76 6.92
N ASP A 107 15.54 17.15 7.59
CA ASP A 107 14.67 17.81 8.54
C ASP A 107 14.70 17.09 9.90
N PRO A 108 15.37 17.67 10.92
CA PRO A 108 15.45 17.08 12.26
C PRO A 108 14.08 16.82 12.92
N THR A 109 13.04 17.55 12.55
CA THR A 109 11.68 17.35 13.11
C THR A 109 11.04 16.05 12.62
N LEU A 110 11.54 15.48 11.52
CA LEU A 110 11.07 14.22 10.94
C LEU A 110 11.89 13.00 11.40
N LEU A 111 13.03 13.22 12.08
CA LEU A 111 13.87 12.11 12.57
C LEU A 111 13.10 11.06 13.39
N PRO A 112 12.18 11.43 14.31
CA PRO A 112 11.43 10.46 15.10
C PRO A 112 10.59 9.48 14.28
N GLN A 113 10.30 9.78 13.01
CA GLN A 113 9.60 8.84 12.12
C GLN A 113 10.42 7.56 11.88
N ARG A 114 11.74 7.60 12.05
CA ARG A 114 12.62 6.44 11.92
C ARG A 114 12.55 5.49 13.11
N ASP A 115 12.08 5.97 14.26
CA ASP A 115 11.98 5.22 15.52
C ASP A 115 10.68 4.43 15.62
N VAL A 116 9.75 4.66 14.69
CA VAL A 116 8.51 3.87 14.62
C VAL A 116 8.87 2.43 14.26
N ALA A 117 8.24 1.48 14.97
CA ALA A 117 8.48 0.06 14.77
C ALA A 117 8.37 -0.35 13.29
N ASP A 118 9.23 -1.23 12.85
CA ASP A 118 9.30 -1.76 11.49
C ASP A 118 9.76 -0.78 10.40
N ILE A 119 9.97 0.49 10.73
CA ILE A 119 10.50 1.45 9.77
C ILE A 119 12.00 1.21 9.52
N LEU A 120 12.39 1.29 8.25
CA LEU A 120 13.79 1.22 7.82
C LEU A 120 14.06 2.33 6.79
N ALA A 121 14.76 3.38 7.21
CA ALA A 121 15.16 4.49 6.35
C ALA A 121 16.41 4.12 5.53
N LEU A 122 16.26 3.14 4.66
CA LEU A 122 17.32 2.62 3.79
C LEU A 122 16.72 2.30 2.42
N GLY A 123 17.31 2.85 1.34
CA GLY A 123 16.81 2.72 -0.03
C GLY A 123 16.58 1.27 -0.47
N GLY A 124 15.61 1.06 -1.35
CA GLY A 124 15.21 -0.24 -1.90
C GLY A 124 13.74 -0.58 -1.71
N GLY A 125 12.96 0.25 -1.01
CA GLY A 125 11.51 0.11 -0.89
C GLY A 125 10.77 1.06 -1.83
N VAL A 126 9.72 0.56 -2.50
CA VAL A 126 8.91 1.31 -3.47
C VAL A 126 7.42 1.09 -3.16
N PRO A 127 6.59 2.15 -3.08
CA PRO A 127 5.15 2.00 -2.87
C PRO A 127 4.49 1.39 -4.11
N ILE A 128 3.51 0.53 -3.90
CA ILE A 128 2.66 -0.01 -4.97
C ILE A 128 1.40 0.83 -5.03
N GLN A 129 1.15 1.47 -6.18
CA GLN A 129 0.10 2.47 -6.34
C GLN A 129 -0.82 2.15 -7.52
N VAL A 130 -2.10 2.51 -7.37
CA VAL A 130 -3.09 2.57 -8.45
C VAL A 130 -3.65 3.99 -8.45
N GLY A 131 -3.25 4.79 -9.43
CA GLY A 131 -3.47 6.24 -9.39
C GLY A 131 -2.78 6.85 -8.17
N THR A 132 -3.53 7.55 -7.33
CA THR A 132 -3.04 8.16 -6.08
C THR A 132 -3.16 7.23 -4.85
N ASP A 133 -3.77 6.07 -5.03
CA ASP A 133 -4.04 5.13 -3.93
C ASP A 133 -2.87 4.15 -3.74
N THR A 134 -2.22 4.20 -2.59
CA THR A 134 -1.15 3.25 -2.25
C THR A 134 -1.75 1.97 -1.66
N ILE A 135 -1.65 0.88 -2.40
CA ILE A 135 -2.28 -0.40 -2.09
C ILE A 135 -1.32 -1.45 -1.55
N GLY A 136 -0.05 -1.12 -1.44
CA GLY A 136 0.99 -2.02 -0.93
C GLY A 136 2.37 -1.39 -1.01
N GLY A 137 3.38 -2.20 -0.80
CA GLY A 137 4.79 -1.86 -0.98
C GLY A 137 5.62 -3.06 -1.39
N VAL A 138 6.67 -2.82 -2.15
CA VAL A 138 7.70 -3.81 -2.48
C VAL A 138 9.05 -3.34 -1.96
N GLY A 139 9.85 -4.26 -1.45
CA GLY A 139 11.21 -3.98 -0.98
C GLY A 139 12.20 -4.99 -1.53
N SER A 140 13.39 -4.51 -1.89
CA SER A 140 14.56 -5.31 -2.23
C SER A 140 15.69 -5.02 -1.25
N SER A 141 16.50 -6.02 -0.94
CA SER A 141 17.68 -5.87 -0.09
C SER A 141 18.75 -6.89 -0.43
N GLY A 142 20.02 -6.43 -0.51
CA GLY A 142 21.17 -7.29 -0.76
C GLY A 142 22.21 -6.68 -1.68
N SER A 143 22.01 -5.44 -2.13
CA SER A 143 22.95 -4.68 -2.94
C SER A 143 23.06 -3.23 -2.45
N SER A 144 23.52 -2.30 -3.29
CA SER A 144 23.44 -0.87 -2.96
C SER A 144 21.99 -0.39 -2.95
N GLN A 145 21.73 0.73 -2.29
CA GLN A 145 20.39 1.31 -2.18
C GLN A 145 19.76 1.59 -3.54
N GLU A 146 20.56 2.09 -4.46
CA GLU A 146 20.17 2.45 -5.83
C GLU A 146 19.79 1.19 -6.63
N ILE A 147 20.60 0.15 -6.51
CA ILE A 147 20.35 -1.13 -7.20
C ILE A 147 19.10 -1.80 -6.61
N ASP A 148 18.99 -1.86 -5.29
CA ASP A 148 17.81 -2.43 -4.61
C ASP A 148 16.53 -1.70 -5.04
N GLU A 149 16.52 -0.36 -5.08
CA GLU A 149 15.36 0.40 -5.53
C GLU A 149 15.07 0.18 -7.03
N GLY A 150 16.12 0.08 -7.84
CA GLY A 150 16.00 -0.26 -9.26
C GLY A 150 15.35 -1.63 -9.49
N CYS A 151 15.76 -2.65 -8.71
CA CYS A 151 15.15 -3.98 -8.76
C CYS A 151 13.67 -3.95 -8.37
N ALA A 152 13.32 -3.24 -7.30
CA ALA A 152 11.94 -3.08 -6.86
C ALA A 152 11.07 -2.37 -7.91
N LYS A 153 11.60 -1.32 -8.55
CA LYS A 153 10.94 -0.61 -9.67
C LYS A 153 10.74 -1.53 -10.88
N ALA A 154 11.72 -2.37 -11.21
CA ALA A 154 11.60 -3.33 -12.31
C ALA A 154 10.51 -4.39 -12.02
N GLY A 155 10.41 -4.84 -10.76
CA GLY A 155 9.32 -5.72 -10.33
C GLY A 155 7.94 -5.10 -10.57
N LEU A 156 7.75 -3.81 -10.24
CA LEU A 156 6.51 -3.08 -10.49
C LEU A 156 6.24 -2.87 -11.98
N ALA A 157 7.28 -2.57 -12.76
CA ALA A 157 7.15 -2.36 -14.21
C ALA A 157 6.60 -3.63 -14.91
N LYS A 158 6.90 -4.82 -14.39
CA LYS A 158 6.40 -6.10 -14.92
C LYS A 158 4.87 -6.22 -14.88
N VAL A 159 4.23 -5.51 -13.96
CA VAL A 159 2.78 -5.57 -13.72
C VAL A 159 2.08 -4.22 -13.94
N ALA A 160 2.77 -3.25 -14.54
CA ALA A 160 2.27 -1.87 -14.66
C ALA A 160 0.87 -1.77 -15.29
N GLU A 161 0.55 -2.62 -16.27
CA GLU A 161 -0.78 -2.65 -16.93
C GLU A 161 -1.91 -3.11 -16.00
N LEU A 162 -1.59 -3.86 -14.94
CA LEU A 162 -2.55 -4.36 -13.94
C LEU A 162 -2.73 -3.38 -12.77
N LEU A 163 -1.92 -2.32 -12.72
CA LEU A 163 -1.94 -1.29 -11.67
C LEU A 163 -2.58 0.04 -12.16
N LYS A 164 -3.44 -0.02 -13.16
CA LYS A 164 -4.16 1.13 -13.73
C LYS A 164 -5.56 1.31 -13.13
#